data_dacfa10d5d3bf388524d2637794dcee6
#
_entry.id   dacfa10d5d3bf388524d2637794dcee6
#
_cell.length_a   1.000
_cell.length_b   1.000
_cell.length_c   1.000
_cell.angle_alpha   90.00
_cell.angle_beta   90.00
_cell.angle_gamma   90.00
#
_symmetry.space_group_name_H-M   'P 1'
#
loop_
_entity.id
_entity.type
_entity.pdbx_description
1 polymer ?
#
loop_
_entity_poly.entity_id
_entity_poly.type
_entity_poly.pdbx_seq_one_letter_code
_entity_poly.pdbx_strand_id
1 'polypeptide(L)'
;MLDTRSTSKTLSTESKKGLSTKSMILQAALEIASRSGLEGITIGHLADSVGMSKSGVFAHFGSREELQIEVIRKYYDYFSEIVFIPALSKPKGLPRLRYMIDSWLKISVGANTSSCFFIAGAAEFDDRPGIVRDELVRSVEDWRSALLRAIKESIAAGHLKKTVIPQEMLFHLYSIVLGAHHDSRFLQNPKSLALANKLIKNIFLNYQSAKK
;
A
#
# COMPACT_ATOMS: atom_id res chain seq x y z
N MET A 1 -14.97 28.22 45.91
CA MET A 1 -14.07 28.20 44.73
C MET A 1 -13.60 26.79 44.53
N LEU A 2 -14.28 26.04 43.68
CA LEU A 2 -13.94 24.63 43.38
C LEU A 2 -12.95 24.61 42.23
N ASP A 3 -11.88 23.86 42.44
CA ASP A 3 -10.69 23.77 41.60
C ASP A 3 -11.00 23.07 40.25
N THR A 4 -11.15 23.88 39.18
CA THR A 4 -11.44 23.45 37.82
C THR A 4 -10.17 23.04 37.01
N ARG A 5 -8.99 22.99 37.64
CA ARG A 5 -7.71 22.70 36.95
C ARG A 5 -7.30 21.22 36.90
N SER A 6 -7.97 20.37 37.70
CA SER A 6 -7.59 18.94 37.76
C SER A 6 -8.17 18.08 36.64
N THR A 7 -9.35 18.43 36.12
CA THR A 7 -10.05 17.59 35.10
C THR A 7 -9.50 17.69 33.69
N SER A 8 -8.90 18.84 33.32
CA SER A 8 -8.37 19.04 31.94
C SER A 8 -7.05 18.29 31.67
N LYS A 9 -6.24 18.08 32.71
CA LYS A 9 -4.92 17.43 32.57
C LYS A 9 -5.03 15.92 32.54
N THR A 10 -6.01 15.33 33.20
CA THR A 10 -6.31 13.88 33.16
C THR A 10 -6.91 13.47 31.83
N LEU A 11 -7.86 14.23 31.28
CA LEU A 11 -8.47 13.97 29.98
C LEU A 11 -7.44 14.01 28.83
N SER A 12 -6.45 14.91 28.89
CA SER A 12 -5.40 15.00 27.84
C SER A 12 -4.38 13.84 27.90
N THR A 13 -4.10 13.30 29.09
CA THR A 13 -3.18 12.18 29.29
C THR A 13 -3.82 10.82 28.93
N GLU A 14 -5.09 10.63 29.27
CA GLU A 14 -5.85 9.43 28.91
C GLU A 14 -6.09 9.37 27.39
N SER A 15 -6.40 10.48 26.74
CA SER A 15 -6.52 10.57 25.28
C SER A 15 -5.20 10.24 24.57
N LYS A 16 -4.07 10.78 25.04
CA LYS A 16 -2.74 10.48 24.48
C LYS A 16 -2.34 9.00 24.67
N LYS A 17 -2.66 8.42 25.84
CA LYS A 17 -2.40 7.02 26.14
C LYS A 17 -3.27 6.09 25.27
N GLY A 18 -4.53 6.43 25.05
CA GLY A 18 -5.45 5.71 24.18
C GLY A 18 -5.02 5.73 22.71
N LEU A 19 -4.56 6.86 22.20
CA LEU A 19 -4.00 7.00 20.86
C LEU A 19 -2.71 6.17 20.68
N SER A 20 -1.85 6.14 21.70
CA SER A 20 -0.64 5.29 21.69
C SER A 20 -1.01 3.80 21.70
N THR A 21 -1.99 3.40 22.50
CA THR A 21 -2.49 2.01 22.55
C THR A 21 -3.12 1.60 21.22
N LYS A 22 -3.97 2.44 20.63
CA LYS A 22 -4.57 2.17 19.32
C LYS A 22 -3.50 2.00 18.23
N SER A 23 -2.47 2.85 18.22
CA SER A 23 -1.36 2.75 17.26
C SER A 23 -0.57 1.45 17.42
N MET A 24 -0.34 1.01 18.67
CA MET A 24 0.32 -0.27 18.97
C MET A 24 -0.51 -1.46 18.45
N ILE A 25 -1.82 -1.44 18.70
CA ILE A 25 -2.72 -2.49 18.22
C ILE A 25 -2.72 -2.54 16.69
N LEU A 26 -2.80 -1.39 16.01
CA LEU A 26 -2.75 -1.31 14.55
C LEU A 26 -1.42 -1.80 13.97
N GLN A 27 -0.31 -1.55 14.66
CA GLN A 27 0.99 -2.07 14.23
C GLN A 27 1.02 -3.60 14.28
N ALA A 28 0.57 -4.19 15.39
CA ALA A 28 0.47 -5.64 15.53
C ALA A 28 -0.52 -6.25 14.50
N ALA A 29 -1.66 -5.60 14.28
CA ALA A 29 -2.63 -6.03 13.28
C ALA A 29 -2.05 -6.01 11.86
N LEU A 30 -1.26 -4.99 11.49
CA LEU A 30 -0.57 -4.92 10.21
C LEU A 30 0.47 -6.03 10.05
N GLU A 31 1.19 -6.38 11.10
CA GLU A 31 2.14 -7.50 11.08
C GLU A 31 1.44 -8.85 10.87
N ILE A 32 0.30 -9.06 11.54
CA ILE A 32 -0.54 -10.26 11.34
C ILE A 32 -1.04 -10.30 9.89
N ALA A 33 -1.62 -9.20 9.40
CA ALA A 33 -2.16 -9.12 8.04
C ALA A 33 -1.08 -9.33 6.96
N SER A 34 0.13 -8.88 7.21
CA SER A 34 1.26 -9.07 6.28
C SER A 34 1.68 -10.54 6.10
N ARG A 35 1.35 -11.39 7.07
CA ARG A 35 1.69 -12.83 7.06
C ARG A 35 0.50 -13.71 6.69
N SER A 36 -0.68 -13.37 7.19
CA SER A 36 -1.87 -14.23 7.17
C SER A 36 -3.05 -13.61 6.42
N GLY A 37 -2.85 -12.46 5.75
CA GLY A 37 -3.92 -11.71 5.09
C GLY A 37 -4.80 -10.94 6.08
N LEU A 38 -5.72 -10.14 5.52
CA LEU A 38 -6.68 -9.36 6.31
C LEU A 38 -7.67 -10.25 7.09
N GLU A 39 -8.06 -11.37 6.50
CA GLU A 39 -8.92 -12.35 7.16
C GLU A 39 -8.21 -13.07 8.33
N GLY A 40 -6.88 -13.11 8.33
CA GLY A 40 -6.09 -13.61 9.45
C GLY A 40 -6.15 -12.73 10.71
N ILE A 41 -6.65 -11.50 10.60
CA ILE A 41 -6.85 -10.61 11.75
C ILE A 41 -8.11 -11.05 12.51
N THR A 42 -7.92 -11.67 13.66
CA THR A 42 -9.01 -11.95 14.60
C THR A 42 -8.79 -11.15 15.90
N ILE A 43 -9.86 -10.70 16.51
CA ILE A 43 -9.77 -9.95 17.79
C ILE A 43 -9.05 -10.78 18.88
N GLY A 44 -9.27 -12.10 18.88
CA GLY A 44 -8.59 -13.00 19.83
C GLY A 44 -7.08 -13.03 19.64
N HIS A 45 -6.63 -13.37 18.42
CA HIS A 45 -5.21 -13.42 18.08
C HIS A 45 -4.50 -12.07 18.31
N LEU A 46 -5.19 -10.97 17.95
CA LEU A 46 -4.66 -9.64 18.15
C LEU A 46 -4.54 -9.28 19.65
N ALA A 47 -5.56 -9.58 20.44
CA ALA A 47 -5.56 -9.34 21.88
C ALA A 47 -4.40 -10.11 22.57
N ASP A 48 -4.21 -11.36 22.21
CA ASP A 48 -3.10 -12.18 22.71
C ASP A 48 -1.74 -11.59 22.32
N SER A 49 -1.60 -11.10 21.07
CA SER A 49 -0.34 -10.53 20.56
C SER A 49 0.07 -9.21 21.25
N VAL A 50 -0.92 -8.43 21.72
CA VAL A 50 -0.66 -7.14 22.40
C VAL A 50 -0.83 -7.18 23.93
N GLY A 51 -1.10 -8.36 24.49
CA GLY A 51 -1.28 -8.54 25.95
C GLY A 51 -2.51 -7.82 26.51
N MET A 52 -3.60 -7.73 25.75
CA MET A 52 -4.84 -7.06 26.12
C MET A 52 -6.01 -8.05 26.18
N SER A 53 -7.11 -7.64 26.86
CA SER A 53 -8.36 -8.37 26.76
C SER A 53 -9.02 -8.16 25.39
N LYS A 54 -9.81 -9.13 24.91
CA LYS A 54 -10.60 -9.02 23.67
C LYS A 54 -11.53 -7.79 23.69
N SER A 55 -12.17 -7.52 24.82
CA SER A 55 -13.02 -6.35 25.01
C SER A 55 -12.21 -5.03 24.95
N GLY A 56 -10.98 -5.03 25.46
CA GLY A 56 -10.08 -3.88 25.37
C GLY A 56 -9.70 -3.53 23.94
N VAL A 57 -9.36 -4.54 23.11
CA VAL A 57 -9.10 -4.35 21.69
C VAL A 57 -10.35 -3.87 20.95
N PHE A 58 -11.49 -4.53 21.19
CA PHE A 58 -12.77 -4.20 20.55
C PHE A 58 -13.22 -2.75 20.85
N ALA A 59 -12.98 -2.26 22.07
CA ALA A 59 -13.31 -0.88 22.44
C ALA A 59 -12.60 0.20 21.60
N HIS A 60 -11.47 -0.13 20.94
CA HIS A 60 -10.75 0.80 20.08
C HIS A 60 -11.27 0.86 18.64
N PHE A 61 -11.97 -0.18 18.17
CA PHE A 61 -12.31 -0.30 16.74
C PHE A 61 -13.81 -0.53 16.52
N GLY A 62 -14.56 -1.04 17.47
CA GLY A 62 -16.00 -1.29 17.39
C GLY A 62 -16.36 -2.56 16.60
N SER A 63 -15.71 -2.85 15.48
CA SER A 63 -15.92 -4.05 14.67
C SER A 63 -14.61 -4.59 14.09
N ARG A 64 -14.66 -5.81 13.55
CA ARG A 64 -13.53 -6.40 12.83
C ARG A 64 -13.28 -5.69 11.50
N GLU A 65 -14.34 -5.34 10.78
CA GLU A 65 -14.26 -4.61 9.52
C GLU A 65 -13.64 -3.23 9.71
N GLU A 66 -14.03 -2.50 10.76
CA GLU A 66 -13.41 -1.20 11.10
C GLU A 66 -11.91 -1.33 11.39
N LEU A 67 -11.52 -2.37 12.13
CA LEU A 67 -10.11 -2.68 12.36
C LEU A 67 -9.39 -2.98 11.04
N GLN A 68 -9.96 -3.80 10.16
CA GLN A 68 -9.37 -4.12 8.85
C GLN A 68 -9.22 -2.86 7.98
N ILE A 69 -10.21 -1.97 7.98
CA ILE A 69 -10.16 -0.67 7.27
C ILE A 69 -9.01 0.19 7.82
N GLU A 70 -8.86 0.28 9.13
CA GLU A 70 -7.77 1.08 9.71
C GLU A 70 -6.38 0.46 9.42
N VAL A 71 -6.28 -0.85 9.34
CA VAL A 71 -5.05 -1.53 8.90
C VAL A 71 -4.73 -1.21 7.43
N ILE A 72 -5.74 -1.21 6.55
CA ILE A 72 -5.58 -0.82 5.14
C ILE A 72 -5.06 0.62 5.05
N ARG A 73 -5.66 1.56 5.80
CA ARG A 73 -5.24 2.97 5.82
C ARG A 73 -3.82 3.13 6.36
N LYS A 74 -3.47 2.43 7.43
CA LYS A 74 -2.12 2.44 7.96
C LYS A 74 -1.09 1.93 6.95
N TYR A 75 -1.42 0.88 6.19
CA TYR A 75 -0.55 0.42 5.11
C TYR A 75 -0.47 1.42 3.96
N TYR A 76 -1.58 2.11 3.63
CA TYR A 76 -1.60 3.17 2.63
C TYR A 76 -0.64 4.30 2.99
N ASP A 77 -0.64 4.75 4.24
CA ASP A 77 0.29 5.78 4.74
C ASP A 77 1.75 5.29 4.61
N TYR A 78 2.04 4.08 5.08
CA TYR A 78 3.36 3.46 4.94
C TYR A 78 3.81 3.36 3.48
N PHE A 79 2.94 2.86 2.59
CA PHE A 79 3.22 2.78 1.16
C PHE A 79 3.48 4.16 0.55
N SER A 80 2.71 5.15 0.96
CA SER A 80 2.89 6.52 0.51
C SER A 80 4.26 7.07 0.94
N GLU A 81 4.67 6.84 2.17
CA GLU A 81 5.97 7.29 2.70
C GLU A 81 7.17 6.66 1.98
N ILE A 82 7.08 5.38 1.61
CA ILE A 82 8.23 4.67 1.03
C ILE A 82 8.25 4.64 -0.50
N VAL A 83 7.11 4.86 -1.16
CA VAL A 83 7.01 4.82 -2.63
C VAL A 83 6.65 6.18 -3.21
N PHE A 84 5.52 6.74 -2.79
CA PHE A 84 4.93 7.91 -3.43
C PHE A 84 5.65 9.22 -3.07
N ILE A 85 5.84 9.51 -1.79
CA ILE A 85 6.48 10.75 -1.33
C ILE A 85 7.90 10.88 -1.88
N PRO A 86 8.78 9.84 -1.82
CA PRO A 86 10.10 9.91 -2.43
C PRO A 86 10.07 10.10 -3.94
N ALA A 87 9.03 9.59 -4.63
CA ALA A 87 8.86 9.83 -6.07
C ALA A 87 8.62 11.31 -6.40
N LEU A 88 8.00 12.09 -5.50
CA LEU A 88 7.75 13.51 -5.70
C LEU A 88 9.04 14.34 -5.78
N SER A 89 10.13 13.87 -5.17
CA SER A 89 11.46 14.50 -5.29
C SER A 89 12.10 14.31 -6.67
N LYS A 90 11.61 13.36 -7.48
CA LYS A 90 12.12 13.13 -8.84
C LYS A 90 11.49 14.12 -9.82
N PRO A 91 12.22 14.54 -10.87
CA PRO A 91 11.66 15.38 -11.93
C PRO A 91 10.37 14.77 -12.49
N LYS A 92 9.39 15.63 -12.78
CA LYS A 92 8.12 15.23 -13.41
C LYS A 92 8.35 14.47 -14.72
N GLY A 93 7.44 13.57 -15.03
CA GLY A 93 7.48 12.73 -16.22
C GLY A 93 8.24 11.43 -16.00
N LEU A 94 9.00 10.98 -16.99
CA LEU A 94 9.61 9.64 -17.02
C LEU A 94 10.53 9.32 -15.82
N PRO A 95 11.35 10.24 -15.29
CA PRO A 95 12.15 9.94 -14.10
C PRO A 95 11.29 9.58 -12.88
N ARG A 96 10.21 10.34 -12.65
CA ARG A 96 9.25 10.05 -11.56
C ARG A 96 8.52 8.75 -11.79
N LEU A 97 7.99 8.52 -12.98
CA LEU A 97 7.28 7.29 -13.34
C LEU A 97 8.17 6.06 -13.13
N ARG A 98 9.43 6.10 -13.58
CA ARG A 98 10.39 5.00 -13.37
C ARG A 98 10.60 4.73 -11.89
N TYR A 99 10.84 5.76 -11.10
CA TYR A 99 11.03 5.60 -9.67
C TYR A 99 9.82 4.96 -8.99
N MET A 100 8.60 5.38 -9.34
CA MET A 100 7.35 4.82 -8.80
C MET A 100 7.24 3.32 -9.11
N ILE A 101 7.47 2.93 -10.35
CA ILE A 101 7.38 1.52 -10.77
C ILE A 101 8.49 0.68 -10.14
N ASP A 102 9.75 1.15 -10.15
CA ASP A 102 10.89 0.42 -9.59
C ASP A 102 10.75 0.21 -8.09
N SER A 103 10.28 1.24 -7.36
CA SER A 103 10.06 1.15 -5.91
C SER A 103 8.91 0.20 -5.58
N TRP A 104 7.80 0.27 -6.31
CA TRP A 104 6.68 -0.63 -6.13
C TRP A 104 7.05 -2.08 -6.46
N LEU A 105 7.77 -2.33 -7.56
CA LEU A 105 8.27 -3.66 -7.90
C LEU A 105 9.16 -4.24 -6.80
N LYS A 106 10.10 -3.45 -6.27
CA LYS A 106 10.99 -3.90 -5.18
C LYS A 106 10.22 -4.35 -3.93
N ILE A 107 9.19 -3.62 -3.53
CA ILE A 107 8.34 -3.98 -2.40
C ILE A 107 7.53 -5.22 -2.70
N SER A 108 7.02 -5.34 -3.92
CA SER A 108 6.15 -6.46 -4.32
C SER A 108 6.88 -7.79 -4.44
N VAL A 109 8.18 -7.77 -4.78
CA VAL A 109 8.97 -8.97 -5.15
C VAL A 109 10.14 -9.22 -4.20
N GLY A 110 10.50 -8.26 -3.34
CA GLY A 110 11.67 -8.35 -2.46
C GLY A 110 11.56 -9.51 -1.46
N ALA A 111 12.65 -10.30 -1.34
CA ALA A 111 12.70 -11.47 -0.46
C ALA A 111 12.55 -11.14 1.03
N ASN A 112 12.95 -9.93 1.43
CA ASN A 112 12.93 -9.47 2.83
C ASN A 112 11.75 -8.55 3.14
N THR A 113 10.82 -8.36 2.20
CA THR A 113 9.62 -7.55 2.40
C THR A 113 8.42 -8.45 2.63
N SER A 114 7.56 -8.08 3.57
CA SER A 114 6.19 -8.58 3.59
C SER A 114 5.57 -8.36 2.21
N SER A 115 4.72 -9.28 1.74
CA SER A 115 3.98 -9.16 0.47
C SER A 115 3.42 -7.74 0.29
N CYS A 116 3.32 -7.27 -0.96
CA CYS A 116 2.56 -6.05 -1.21
C CYS A 116 1.12 -6.28 -0.74
N PHE A 117 0.78 -5.65 0.36
CA PHE A 117 -0.49 -5.83 1.05
C PHE A 117 -1.70 -5.57 0.13
N PHE A 118 -1.61 -4.56 -0.76
CA PHE A 118 -2.68 -4.27 -1.71
C PHE A 118 -2.87 -5.38 -2.75
N ILE A 119 -1.80 -6.03 -3.22
CA ILE A 119 -1.91 -7.14 -4.17
C ILE A 119 -2.52 -8.35 -3.48
N ALA A 120 -2.06 -8.68 -2.28
CA ALA A 120 -2.58 -9.79 -1.49
C ALA A 120 -4.04 -9.56 -1.09
N GLY A 121 -4.36 -8.37 -0.55
CA GLY A 121 -5.70 -8.00 -0.14
C GLY A 121 -6.69 -7.95 -1.31
N ALA A 122 -6.27 -7.49 -2.50
CA ALA A 122 -7.11 -7.51 -3.68
C ALA A 122 -7.52 -8.94 -4.06
N ALA A 123 -6.59 -9.91 -4.02
CA ALA A 123 -6.89 -11.31 -4.30
C ALA A 123 -7.76 -11.97 -3.21
N GLU A 124 -7.62 -11.52 -1.94
CA GLU A 124 -8.39 -12.04 -0.82
C GLU A 124 -9.85 -11.54 -0.81
N PHE A 125 -10.09 -10.34 -1.38
CA PHE A 125 -11.39 -9.65 -1.35
C PHE A 125 -12.01 -9.42 -2.74
N ASP A 126 -11.52 -10.04 -3.81
CA ASP A 126 -12.04 -9.84 -5.17
C ASP A 126 -13.53 -10.19 -5.29
N ASP A 127 -13.98 -11.30 -4.69
CA ASP A 127 -15.34 -11.79 -4.69
C ASP A 127 -16.10 -11.53 -3.35
N ARG A 128 -15.59 -10.65 -2.48
CA ARG A 128 -16.19 -10.35 -1.17
C ARG A 128 -16.66 -8.90 -1.09
N PRO A 129 -17.89 -8.58 -1.53
CA PRO A 129 -18.40 -7.21 -1.46
C PRO A 129 -18.51 -6.73 -0.01
N GLY A 130 -18.33 -5.43 0.22
CA GLY A 130 -18.43 -4.80 1.53
C GLY A 130 -17.38 -3.71 1.75
N ILE A 131 -17.47 -3.04 2.90
CA ILE A 131 -16.69 -1.83 3.21
C ILE A 131 -15.17 -2.05 3.22
N VAL A 132 -14.70 -3.25 3.53
CA VAL A 132 -13.27 -3.60 3.51
C VAL A 132 -12.76 -3.66 2.07
N ARG A 133 -13.52 -4.32 1.17
CA ARG A 133 -13.21 -4.35 -0.26
C ARG A 133 -13.22 -2.94 -0.84
N ASP A 134 -14.22 -2.13 -0.49
CA ASP A 134 -14.36 -0.77 -1.01
C ASP A 134 -13.15 0.11 -0.62
N GLU A 135 -12.63 -0.04 0.62
CA GLU A 135 -11.42 0.63 1.06
C GLU A 135 -10.17 0.15 0.30
N LEU A 136 -10.05 -1.15 0.02
CA LEU A 136 -8.97 -1.70 -0.80
C LEU A 136 -9.03 -1.17 -2.23
N VAL A 137 -10.22 -1.19 -2.85
CA VAL A 137 -10.44 -0.66 -4.20
C VAL A 137 -10.04 0.80 -4.28
N ARG A 138 -10.48 1.63 -3.33
CA ARG A 138 -10.11 3.04 -3.27
C ARG A 138 -8.60 3.23 -3.22
N SER A 139 -7.92 2.52 -2.32
CA SER A 139 -6.46 2.61 -2.17
C SER A 139 -5.70 2.21 -3.44
N VAL A 140 -6.17 1.15 -4.11
CA VAL A 140 -5.60 0.67 -5.37
C VAL A 140 -5.85 1.68 -6.50
N GLU A 141 -7.06 2.24 -6.58
CA GLU A 141 -7.40 3.24 -7.61
C GLU A 141 -6.63 4.55 -7.43
N ASP A 142 -6.39 5.00 -6.21
CA ASP A 142 -5.53 6.15 -5.93
C ASP A 142 -4.11 5.94 -6.47
N TRP A 143 -3.54 4.75 -6.22
CA TRP A 143 -2.24 4.39 -6.77
C TRP A 143 -2.23 4.33 -8.30
N ARG A 144 -3.21 3.68 -8.91
CA ARG A 144 -3.38 3.61 -10.37
C ARG A 144 -3.52 4.99 -10.98
N SER A 145 -4.27 5.87 -10.33
CA SER A 145 -4.46 7.27 -10.75
C SER A 145 -3.15 8.07 -10.69
N ALA A 146 -2.33 7.85 -9.65
CA ALA A 146 -1.01 8.48 -9.54
C ALA A 146 -0.06 8.02 -10.66
N LEU A 147 -0.04 6.73 -10.98
CA LEU A 147 0.74 6.18 -12.10
C LEU A 147 0.25 6.74 -13.44
N LEU A 148 -1.07 6.77 -13.66
CA LEU A 148 -1.65 7.31 -14.90
C LEU A 148 -1.29 8.79 -15.11
N ARG A 149 -1.31 9.57 -14.02
CA ARG A 149 -0.86 10.98 -14.06
C ARG A 149 0.61 11.07 -14.44
N ALA A 150 1.50 10.27 -13.87
CA ALA A 150 2.92 10.25 -14.18
C ALA A 150 3.19 9.85 -15.65
N ILE A 151 2.40 8.94 -16.22
CA ILE A 151 2.46 8.58 -17.65
C ILE A 151 2.06 9.78 -18.51
N LYS A 152 0.93 10.42 -18.21
CA LYS A 152 0.47 11.61 -18.95
C LYS A 152 1.48 12.75 -18.87
N GLU A 153 2.06 13.01 -17.71
CA GLU A 153 3.15 13.98 -17.53
C GLU A 153 4.40 13.63 -18.36
N SER A 154 4.71 12.33 -18.51
CA SER A 154 5.83 11.85 -19.32
C SER A 154 5.61 12.09 -20.82
N ILE A 155 4.38 11.97 -21.30
CA ILE A 155 4.00 12.28 -22.68
C ILE A 155 4.05 13.79 -22.89
N ALA A 156 3.47 14.57 -21.99
CA ALA A 156 3.45 16.04 -22.09
C ALA A 156 4.85 16.65 -22.07
N ALA A 157 5.78 16.06 -21.30
CA ALA A 157 7.19 16.46 -21.26
C ALA A 157 8.01 15.97 -22.47
N GLY A 158 7.41 15.25 -23.41
CA GLY A 158 8.11 14.71 -24.58
C GLY A 158 9.06 13.54 -24.27
N HIS A 159 9.01 12.99 -23.07
CA HIS A 159 9.80 11.81 -22.70
C HIS A 159 9.27 10.53 -23.33
N LEU A 160 7.95 10.44 -23.51
CA LEU A 160 7.27 9.35 -24.19
C LEU A 160 6.64 9.86 -25.50
N LYS A 161 6.50 8.95 -26.46
CA LYS A 161 5.87 9.22 -27.76
C LYS A 161 4.43 9.71 -27.56
N LYS A 162 3.97 10.65 -28.37
CA LYS A 162 2.58 11.14 -28.38
C LYS A 162 1.55 10.07 -28.75
N THR A 163 2.00 8.99 -29.40
CA THR A 163 1.17 7.85 -29.79
C THR A 163 0.90 6.86 -28.65
N VAL A 164 1.50 7.08 -27.49
CA VAL A 164 1.27 6.21 -26.30
C VAL A 164 -0.15 6.42 -25.78
N ILE A 165 -0.90 5.34 -25.64
CA ILE A 165 -2.21 5.32 -24.96
C ILE A 165 -1.94 5.11 -23.47
N PRO A 166 -2.20 6.12 -22.61
CA PRO A 166 -1.80 6.08 -21.20
C PRO A 166 -2.39 4.90 -20.43
N GLN A 167 -3.62 4.51 -20.74
CA GLN A 167 -4.32 3.40 -20.07
C GLN A 167 -3.71 2.05 -20.42
N GLU A 168 -3.32 1.84 -21.67
CA GLU A 168 -2.63 0.62 -22.11
C GLU A 168 -1.25 0.48 -21.46
N MET A 169 -0.49 1.59 -21.44
CA MET A 169 0.82 1.61 -20.79
C MET A 169 0.70 1.34 -19.29
N LEU A 170 -0.31 1.94 -18.62
CA LEU A 170 -0.60 1.65 -17.22
C LEU A 170 -0.90 0.16 -17.04
N PHE A 171 -1.77 -0.41 -17.86
CA PHE A 171 -2.14 -1.82 -17.78
C PHE A 171 -0.91 -2.73 -17.94
N HIS A 172 -0.04 -2.46 -18.92
CA HIS A 172 1.18 -3.22 -19.13
C HIS A 172 2.13 -3.18 -17.92
N LEU A 173 2.42 -1.97 -17.41
CA LEU A 173 3.31 -1.80 -16.25
C LEU A 173 2.72 -2.46 -15.00
N TYR A 174 1.43 -2.28 -14.78
CA TYR A 174 0.71 -2.83 -13.64
C TYR A 174 0.69 -4.37 -13.67
N SER A 175 0.36 -4.96 -14.82
CA SER A 175 0.33 -6.43 -15.02
C SER A 175 1.69 -7.08 -14.81
N ILE A 176 2.81 -6.41 -15.21
CA ILE A 176 4.15 -6.95 -14.95
C ILE A 176 4.43 -7.03 -13.44
N VAL A 177 4.04 -6.01 -12.66
CA VAL A 177 4.26 -6.04 -11.22
C VAL A 177 3.38 -7.10 -10.55
N LEU A 178 2.10 -7.22 -10.95
CA LEU A 178 1.22 -8.30 -10.47
C LEU A 178 1.77 -9.69 -10.80
N GLY A 179 2.17 -9.91 -12.06
CA GLY A 179 2.76 -11.17 -12.50
C GLY A 179 4.05 -11.49 -11.77
N ALA A 180 4.93 -10.49 -11.57
CA ALA A 180 6.17 -10.67 -10.83
C ALA A 180 5.92 -10.98 -9.35
N HIS A 181 4.92 -10.35 -8.74
CA HIS A 181 4.52 -10.67 -7.36
C HIS A 181 4.07 -12.12 -7.24
N HIS A 182 3.16 -12.58 -8.11
CA HIS A 182 2.70 -13.96 -8.14
C HIS A 182 3.85 -14.95 -8.37
N ASP A 183 4.68 -14.70 -9.38
CA ASP A 183 5.80 -15.56 -9.75
C ASP A 183 6.85 -15.66 -8.64
N SER A 184 7.15 -14.55 -7.96
CA SER A 184 8.10 -14.52 -6.84
C SER A 184 7.54 -15.14 -5.56
N ARG A 185 6.30 -14.81 -5.19
CA ARG A 185 5.74 -15.15 -3.87
C ARG A 185 5.10 -16.52 -3.86
N PHE A 186 4.33 -16.85 -4.87
CA PHE A 186 3.61 -18.12 -4.94
C PHE A 186 4.47 -19.21 -5.57
N LEU A 187 5.10 -18.94 -6.73
CA LEU A 187 5.95 -19.90 -7.42
C LEU A 187 7.40 -19.91 -6.90
N GLN A 188 7.77 -18.98 -6.04
CA GLN A 188 9.10 -18.83 -5.45
C GLN A 188 10.24 -18.78 -6.50
N ASN A 189 9.94 -18.22 -7.68
CA ASN A 189 10.91 -18.10 -8.76
C ASN A 189 11.95 -16.99 -8.46
N PRO A 190 13.24 -17.32 -8.26
CA PRO A 190 14.27 -16.35 -7.91
C PRO A 190 14.60 -15.38 -9.06
N LYS A 191 14.14 -15.66 -10.28
CA LYS A 191 14.39 -14.84 -11.48
C LYS A 191 13.32 -13.79 -11.73
N SER A 192 12.21 -13.79 -10.96
CA SER A 192 11.04 -12.90 -11.17
C SER A 192 11.41 -11.43 -11.21
N LEU A 193 12.22 -10.95 -10.27
CA LEU A 193 12.66 -9.55 -10.23
C LEU A 193 13.47 -9.16 -11.47
N ALA A 194 14.41 -10.01 -11.89
CA ALA A 194 15.26 -9.74 -13.05
C ALA A 194 14.42 -9.72 -14.35
N LEU A 195 13.46 -10.65 -14.48
CA LEU A 195 12.55 -10.72 -15.62
C LEU A 195 11.65 -9.48 -15.68
N ALA A 196 11.01 -9.12 -14.56
CA ALA A 196 10.15 -7.94 -14.49
C ALA A 196 10.91 -6.65 -14.84
N ASN A 197 12.11 -6.46 -14.29
CA ASN A 197 12.97 -5.31 -14.61
C ASN A 197 13.29 -5.24 -16.11
N LYS A 198 13.60 -6.38 -16.74
CA LYS A 198 13.86 -6.46 -18.19
C LYS A 198 12.61 -6.05 -18.99
N LEU A 199 11.43 -6.56 -18.63
CA LEU A 199 10.18 -6.27 -19.32
C LEU A 199 9.78 -4.79 -19.17
N ILE A 200 9.87 -4.24 -17.96
CA ILE A 200 9.61 -2.81 -17.70
C ILE A 200 10.58 -1.93 -18.51
N LYS A 201 11.87 -2.28 -18.52
CA LYS A 201 12.87 -1.56 -19.32
C LYS A 201 12.51 -1.57 -20.82
N ASN A 202 12.07 -2.72 -21.36
CA ASN A 202 11.65 -2.84 -22.75
C ASN A 202 10.43 -1.97 -23.06
N ILE A 203 9.42 -1.91 -22.17
CA ILE A 203 8.27 -1.02 -22.31
C ILE A 203 8.75 0.43 -22.41
N PHE A 204 9.59 0.89 -21.49
CA PHE A 204 10.10 2.26 -21.54
C PHE A 204 10.89 2.54 -22.81
N LEU A 205 11.74 1.62 -23.29
CA LEU A 205 12.51 1.80 -24.53
C LEU A 205 11.58 1.89 -25.74
N ASN A 206 10.57 1.04 -25.84
CA ASN A 206 9.63 1.02 -26.96
C ASN A 206 8.78 2.27 -27.05
N TYR A 207 8.42 2.83 -25.89
CA TYR A 207 7.56 4.02 -25.80
C TYR A 207 8.33 5.35 -25.68
N GLN A 208 9.63 5.33 -25.45
CA GLN A 208 10.44 6.54 -25.31
C GLN A 208 10.52 7.28 -26.64
N SER A 209 10.43 8.61 -26.58
CA SER A 209 10.68 9.47 -27.74
C SER A 209 12.13 9.33 -28.20
N ALA A 210 12.39 9.43 -29.50
CA ALA A 210 13.76 9.55 -29.98
C ALA A 210 14.40 10.81 -29.36
N LYS A 211 15.64 10.66 -28.88
CA LYS A 211 16.42 11.84 -28.45
C LYS A 211 16.56 12.75 -29.66
N LYS A 212 16.08 13.97 -29.54
CA LYS A 212 16.44 15.06 -30.48
C LYS A 212 17.91 15.42 -30.29
#